data_fc9eb04a628c8d6c846b40e32ee1a705
#
_entry.id   fc9eb04a628c8d6c846b40e32ee1a705
#
_cell.length_a   1.000
_cell.length_b   1.000
_cell.length_c   1.000
_cell.angle_alpha   90.00
_cell.angle_beta   90.00
_cell.angle_gamma   90.00
#
_symmetry.space_group_name_H-M   'P 1'
#
loop_
_entity.id
_entity.type
_entity.pdbx_description
1 polymer ?
#
loop_
_entity_poly.entity_id
_entity_poly.type
_entity_poly.pdbx_seq_one_letter_code
_entity_poly.pdbx_strand_id
1 'polypeptide(L)'
;MLALAFAFSGMFCSAVFAFGMNGQFAATDYLFSAFLAPVFLIFFMLVLHYNDLVFLQNRAERNWANIQVSLKKRADLLPRLVKVLSEYKDYESSLLEHVTLQRKQLKPSLKSVECASNFIHQEQQIIQGMKLAVEAYPDLKANDMSLRLMTTLSDLENEIALMRTGYNDAVNLYNTRIESFPDLLLAKMFKFNRKTSFTIQ
;
A
#
# COMPACT_ATOMS: atom_id res chain seq x y z
N MET A 1 19.28 -13.85 6.80
CA MET A 1 20.07 -12.77 6.19
C MET A 1 21.35 -12.47 6.99
N LEU A 2 21.30 -12.25 8.29
CA LEU A 2 22.50 -12.10 9.15
C LEU A 2 23.47 -13.30 9.02
N ALA A 3 22.96 -14.54 8.95
CA ALA A 3 23.77 -15.72 8.79
C ALA A 3 24.58 -15.77 7.48
N LEU A 4 24.03 -15.23 6.38
CA LEU A 4 24.72 -15.09 5.09
C LEU A 4 25.84 -14.04 5.14
N ALA A 5 25.62 -12.93 5.85
CA ALA A 5 26.65 -11.90 6.05
C ALA A 5 27.80 -12.43 6.90
N PHE A 6 27.49 -13.20 7.95
CA PHE A 6 28.53 -13.90 8.75
C PHE A 6 29.25 -14.98 7.97
N ALA A 7 28.54 -15.75 7.13
CA ALA A 7 29.18 -16.77 6.26
C ALA A 7 30.09 -16.14 5.22
N PHE A 8 29.68 -15.01 4.60
CA PHE A 8 30.54 -14.30 3.63
C PHE A 8 31.76 -13.64 4.29
N SER A 9 31.57 -13.05 5.49
CA SER A 9 32.66 -12.50 6.29
C SER A 9 33.64 -13.60 6.72
N GLY A 10 33.12 -14.74 7.15
CA GLY A 10 33.94 -15.93 7.50
C GLY A 10 34.67 -16.50 6.30
N MET A 11 34.01 -16.55 5.13
CA MET A 11 34.63 -17.07 3.89
C MET A 11 35.70 -16.12 3.34
N PHE A 12 35.48 -14.79 3.45
CA PHE A 12 36.46 -13.78 3.07
C PHE A 12 37.67 -13.80 4.02
N CYS A 13 37.42 -13.93 5.33
CA CYS A 13 38.50 -14.07 6.33
C CYS A 13 39.27 -15.37 6.16
N SER A 14 38.61 -16.49 5.82
CA SER A 14 39.27 -17.77 5.54
C SER A 14 40.02 -17.76 4.21
N ALA A 15 39.54 -17.07 3.18
CA ALA A 15 40.24 -16.90 1.91
C ALA A 15 41.52 -16.06 2.08
N VAL A 16 41.44 -14.98 2.86
CA VAL A 16 42.59 -14.14 3.23
C VAL A 16 43.60 -14.96 4.07
N PHE A 17 43.10 -15.80 5.00
CA PHE A 17 43.92 -16.68 5.81
C PHE A 17 44.57 -17.82 4.98
N ALA A 18 43.83 -18.44 4.04
CA ALA A 18 44.34 -19.48 3.15
C ALA A 18 45.38 -18.94 2.16
N PHE A 19 45.21 -17.72 1.67
CA PHE A 19 46.23 -17.08 0.82
C PHE A 19 47.48 -16.72 1.63
N GLY A 20 47.33 -16.51 2.97
CA GLY A 20 48.38 -16.21 3.92
C GLY A 20 49.29 -17.39 4.30
N MET A 21 48.80 -18.60 4.14
CA MET A 21 49.59 -19.79 4.50
C MET A 21 50.78 -20.10 3.55
N ASN A 22 50.88 -19.43 2.40
CA ASN A 22 52.02 -19.58 1.48
C ASN A 22 53.22 -18.66 1.79
N GLY A 23 53.29 -18.14 3.04
CA GLY A 23 54.51 -17.69 3.70
C GLY A 23 55.21 -16.49 3.07
N GLN A 24 54.78 -15.31 3.35
CA GLN A 24 55.47 -14.05 3.64
C GLN A 24 54.45 -12.90 3.64
N PHE A 25 53.60 -12.85 4.67
CA PHE A 25 52.78 -11.64 4.91
C PHE A 25 53.64 -10.64 5.72
N ALA A 26 53.84 -9.46 5.15
CA ALA A 26 54.30 -8.32 5.92
C ALA A 26 53.20 -7.85 6.88
N ALA A 27 53.53 -7.29 8.03
CA ALA A 27 52.58 -6.73 8.98
C ALA A 27 51.60 -5.73 8.34
N THR A 28 51.97 -5.15 7.21
CA THR A 28 51.14 -4.26 6.35
C THR A 28 49.91 -4.95 5.78
N ASP A 29 49.97 -6.25 5.45
CA ASP A 29 48.84 -6.96 4.81
C ASP A 29 47.75 -7.30 5.83
N TYR A 30 48.14 -7.58 7.08
CA TYR A 30 47.17 -7.73 8.19
C TYR A 30 46.46 -6.42 8.52
N LEU A 31 47.18 -5.30 8.53
CA LEU A 31 46.58 -3.98 8.74
C LEU A 31 45.61 -3.61 7.60
N PHE A 32 45.97 -3.93 6.36
CA PHE A 32 45.10 -3.66 5.21
C PHE A 32 43.85 -4.52 5.25
N SER A 33 43.93 -5.79 5.57
CA SER A 33 42.77 -6.69 5.70
C SER A 33 41.85 -6.30 6.88
N ALA A 34 42.46 -5.89 8.02
CA ALA A 34 41.73 -5.43 9.20
C ALA A 34 40.92 -4.12 8.92
N PHE A 35 41.40 -3.27 8.01
CA PHE A 35 40.68 -2.08 7.58
C PHE A 35 39.61 -2.37 6.51
N LEU A 36 39.90 -3.28 5.58
CA LEU A 36 39.00 -3.58 4.44
C LEU A 36 37.75 -4.37 4.87
N ALA A 37 37.90 -5.27 5.86
CA ALA A 37 36.79 -6.08 6.35
C ALA A 37 35.63 -5.25 6.95
N PRO A 38 35.86 -4.30 7.89
CA PRO A 38 34.77 -3.46 8.41
C PRO A 38 34.16 -2.52 7.35
N VAL A 39 34.95 -2.02 6.41
CA VAL A 39 34.44 -1.21 5.30
C VAL A 39 33.47 -2.03 4.43
N PHE A 40 33.85 -3.28 4.10
CA PHE A 40 32.98 -4.18 3.34
C PHE A 40 31.70 -4.53 4.10
N LEU A 41 31.80 -4.79 5.42
CA LEU A 41 30.62 -5.05 6.26
C LEU A 41 29.67 -3.85 6.31
N ILE A 42 30.20 -2.64 6.46
CA ILE A 42 29.41 -1.41 6.45
C ILE A 42 28.71 -1.25 5.09
N PHE A 43 29.45 -1.42 3.99
CA PHE A 43 28.88 -1.36 2.64
C PHE A 43 27.76 -2.38 2.44
N PHE A 44 27.97 -3.63 2.85
CA PHE A 44 26.97 -4.68 2.73
C PHE A 44 25.73 -4.39 3.61
N MET A 45 25.95 -3.87 4.82
CA MET A 45 24.87 -3.42 5.70
C MET A 45 24.04 -2.30 5.04
N LEU A 46 24.68 -1.31 4.42
CA LEU A 46 23.98 -0.23 3.71
C LEU A 46 23.14 -0.76 2.54
N VAL A 47 23.65 -1.72 1.78
CA VAL A 47 22.88 -2.36 0.69
C VAL A 47 21.67 -3.09 1.23
N LEU A 48 21.77 -3.80 2.34
CA LEU A 48 20.63 -4.50 2.96
C LEU A 48 19.56 -3.50 3.43
N HIS A 49 19.96 -2.46 4.13
CA HIS A 49 19.03 -1.41 4.59
C HIS A 49 18.36 -0.69 3.42
N TYR A 50 19.09 -0.39 2.35
CA TYR A 50 18.51 0.18 1.13
C TYR A 50 17.44 -0.74 0.52
N ASN A 51 17.73 -2.03 0.38
CA ASN A 51 16.76 -3.00 -0.14
C ASN A 51 15.52 -3.13 0.74
N ASP A 52 15.68 -3.08 2.06
CA ASP A 52 14.57 -3.08 3.00
C ASP A 52 13.68 -1.84 2.84
N LEU A 53 14.26 -0.65 2.66
CA LEU A 53 13.50 0.58 2.40
C LEU A 53 12.71 0.50 1.09
N VAL A 54 13.33 0.03 0.01
CA VAL A 54 12.65 -0.19 -1.28
C VAL A 54 11.53 -1.22 -1.14
N PHE A 55 11.75 -2.30 -0.39
CA PHE A 55 10.72 -3.30 -0.14
C PHE A 55 9.49 -2.72 0.59
N LEU A 56 9.72 -1.91 1.63
CA LEU A 56 8.64 -1.26 2.39
C LEU A 56 7.89 -0.24 1.53
N GLN A 57 8.60 0.54 0.72
CA GLN A 57 7.99 1.46 -0.23
C GLN A 57 7.07 0.73 -1.19
N ASN A 58 7.56 -0.33 -1.83
CA ASN A 58 6.80 -1.14 -2.76
C ASN A 58 5.59 -1.82 -2.09
N ARG A 59 5.70 -2.20 -0.80
CA ARG A 59 4.59 -2.76 -0.03
C ARG A 59 3.48 -1.73 0.14
N ALA A 60 3.80 -0.49 0.49
CA ALA A 60 2.81 0.59 0.59
C ALA A 60 2.16 0.88 -0.77
N GLU A 61 2.93 0.91 -1.86
CA GLU A 61 2.41 1.13 -3.21
C GLU A 61 1.49 0.01 -3.69
N ARG A 62 1.81 -1.24 -3.41
CA ARG A 62 0.92 -2.38 -3.71
C ARG A 62 -0.41 -2.29 -2.96
N ASN A 63 -0.36 -1.97 -1.66
CA ASN A 63 -1.58 -1.80 -0.87
C ASN A 63 -2.42 -0.65 -1.41
N TRP A 64 -1.81 0.45 -1.82
CA TRP A 64 -2.49 1.55 -2.48
C TRP A 64 -3.16 1.12 -3.79
N ALA A 65 -2.45 0.40 -4.64
CA ALA A 65 -3.01 -0.13 -5.89
C ALA A 65 -4.22 -1.05 -5.66
N ASN A 66 -4.18 -1.89 -4.62
CA ASN A 66 -5.31 -2.75 -4.26
C ASN A 66 -6.55 -1.92 -3.88
N ILE A 67 -6.38 -0.86 -3.09
CA ILE A 67 -7.49 0.07 -2.75
C ILE A 67 -8.06 0.69 -4.02
N GLN A 68 -7.22 1.15 -4.94
CA GLN A 68 -7.67 1.74 -6.20
C GLN A 68 -8.52 0.76 -7.03
N VAL A 69 -8.12 -0.51 -7.07
CA VAL A 69 -8.88 -1.55 -7.79
C VAL A 69 -10.25 -1.78 -7.15
N SER A 70 -10.33 -1.86 -5.82
CA SER A 70 -11.60 -2.08 -5.11
C SER A 70 -12.52 -0.86 -5.18
N LEU A 71 -11.98 0.36 -5.11
CA LEU A 71 -12.75 1.59 -5.37
C LEU A 71 -13.32 1.63 -6.79
N LYS A 72 -12.54 1.21 -7.78
CA LYS A 72 -13.02 1.14 -9.16
C LYS A 72 -14.16 0.11 -9.31
N LYS A 73 -13.98 -1.08 -8.72
CA LYS A 73 -15.05 -2.11 -8.72
C LYS A 73 -16.35 -1.56 -8.12
N ARG A 74 -16.25 -0.85 -6.97
CA ARG A 74 -17.41 -0.25 -6.29
C ARG A 74 -18.07 0.81 -7.15
N ALA A 75 -17.31 1.71 -7.76
CA ALA A 75 -17.82 2.74 -8.66
C ALA A 75 -18.47 2.17 -9.94
N ASP A 76 -18.05 0.98 -10.39
CA ASP A 76 -18.67 0.30 -11.54
C ASP A 76 -19.97 -0.45 -11.18
N LEU A 77 -20.20 -0.75 -9.89
CA LEU A 77 -21.44 -1.38 -9.41
C LEU A 77 -22.56 -0.36 -9.15
N LEU A 78 -22.22 0.85 -8.70
CA LEU A 78 -23.21 1.88 -8.35
C LEU A 78 -24.20 2.18 -9.48
N PRO A 79 -23.80 2.40 -10.76
CA PRO A 79 -24.74 2.66 -11.83
C PRO A 79 -25.70 1.49 -12.10
N ARG A 80 -25.24 0.24 -11.85
CA ARG A 80 -26.09 -0.95 -12.03
C ARG A 80 -27.18 -0.98 -10.97
N LEU A 81 -26.82 -0.66 -9.72
CA LEU A 81 -27.80 -0.57 -8.64
C LEU A 81 -28.81 0.54 -8.90
N VAL A 82 -28.35 1.75 -9.29
CA VAL A 82 -29.25 2.87 -9.63
C VAL A 82 -30.21 2.48 -10.75
N LYS A 83 -29.74 1.75 -11.79
CA LYS A 83 -30.61 1.28 -12.86
C LYS A 83 -31.72 0.34 -12.34
N VAL A 84 -31.39 -0.62 -11.48
CA VAL A 84 -32.37 -1.53 -10.88
C VAL A 84 -33.37 -0.74 -10.02
N LEU A 85 -32.91 0.25 -9.27
CA LEU A 85 -33.77 1.12 -8.48
C LEU A 85 -34.74 1.96 -9.34
N SER A 86 -34.25 2.46 -10.49
CA SER A 86 -35.06 3.28 -11.41
C SER A 86 -36.18 2.50 -12.11
N GLU A 87 -36.05 1.17 -12.25
CA GLU A 87 -37.09 0.31 -12.84
C GLU A 87 -38.31 0.14 -11.93
N TYR A 88 -38.15 0.36 -10.61
CA TYR A 88 -39.22 0.13 -9.62
C TYR A 88 -39.98 1.40 -9.21
N LYS A 89 -39.48 2.58 -9.52
CA LYS A 89 -40.15 3.86 -9.28
C LYS A 89 -39.58 4.97 -10.15
N ASP A 90 -40.36 6.06 -10.33
CA ASP A 90 -39.93 7.35 -10.88
C ASP A 90 -38.80 7.98 -10.04
N TYR A 91 -37.70 7.23 -9.93
CA TYR A 91 -36.52 7.73 -9.25
C TYR A 91 -35.92 8.86 -10.07
N GLU A 92 -35.80 10.03 -9.43
CA GLU A 92 -35.28 11.23 -10.04
C GLU A 92 -34.04 10.97 -10.87
N SER A 93 -34.07 11.39 -12.12
CA SER A 93 -32.91 11.38 -13.03
C SER A 93 -31.66 12.03 -12.42
N SER A 94 -31.83 12.89 -11.42
CA SER A 94 -30.80 13.54 -10.62
C SER A 94 -29.84 12.56 -9.93
N LEU A 95 -30.31 11.43 -9.40
CA LEU A 95 -29.46 10.45 -8.73
C LEU A 95 -28.55 9.71 -9.73
N LEU A 96 -29.08 9.34 -10.90
CA LEU A 96 -28.31 8.70 -11.97
C LEU A 96 -27.23 9.65 -12.51
N GLU A 97 -27.56 10.94 -12.66
CA GLU A 97 -26.64 11.97 -13.08
C GLU A 97 -25.52 12.17 -12.06
N HIS A 98 -25.86 12.20 -10.78
CA HIS A 98 -24.89 12.33 -9.66
C HIS A 98 -23.88 11.16 -9.63
N VAL A 99 -24.34 9.92 -9.73
CA VAL A 99 -23.51 8.73 -9.77
C VAL A 99 -22.61 8.71 -11.02
N THR A 100 -23.16 9.16 -12.16
CA THR A 100 -22.37 9.23 -13.41
C THR A 100 -21.28 10.30 -13.33
N LEU A 101 -21.54 11.44 -12.71
CA LEU A 101 -20.57 12.50 -12.46
C LEU A 101 -19.46 12.02 -11.51
N GLN A 102 -19.81 11.34 -10.44
CA GLN A 102 -18.82 10.76 -9.51
C GLN A 102 -17.90 9.73 -10.18
N ARG A 103 -18.44 8.89 -11.05
CA ARG A 103 -17.62 7.95 -11.83
C ARG A 103 -16.59 8.67 -12.71
N LYS A 104 -16.94 9.84 -13.27
CA LYS A 104 -15.97 10.67 -14.02
C LYS A 104 -14.88 11.26 -13.12
N GLN A 105 -15.18 11.54 -11.86
CA GLN A 105 -14.24 12.08 -10.87
C GLN A 105 -13.32 11.02 -10.26
N LEU A 106 -13.58 9.74 -10.47
CA LEU A 106 -12.79 8.65 -9.90
C LEU A 106 -11.31 8.72 -10.29
N LYS A 107 -11.00 8.94 -11.57
CA LYS A 107 -9.60 8.99 -12.07
C LYS A 107 -8.73 10.05 -11.38
N PRO A 108 -9.16 11.31 -11.23
CA PRO A 108 -8.41 12.31 -10.48
C PRO A 108 -8.35 11.99 -8.97
N SER A 109 -9.40 11.39 -8.40
CA SER A 109 -9.45 11.03 -6.97
C SER A 109 -8.46 9.94 -6.58
N LEU A 110 -8.06 9.08 -7.52
CA LEU A 110 -7.09 8.02 -7.28
C LEU A 110 -5.62 8.51 -7.32
N LYS A 111 -5.36 9.79 -7.55
CA LYS A 111 -4.01 10.34 -7.59
C LYS A 111 -3.39 10.56 -6.21
N SER A 112 -4.20 10.86 -5.21
CA SER A 112 -3.74 11.06 -3.84
C SER A 112 -4.68 10.42 -2.82
N VAL A 113 -4.14 10.12 -1.64
CA VAL A 113 -4.89 9.52 -0.53
C VAL A 113 -6.00 10.45 -0.03
N GLU A 114 -5.73 11.75 0.01
CA GLU A 114 -6.72 12.76 0.44
C GLU A 114 -7.89 12.85 -0.52
N CYS A 115 -7.63 12.89 -1.83
CA CYS A 115 -8.68 12.88 -2.84
C CYS A 115 -9.50 11.58 -2.79
N ALA A 116 -8.86 10.44 -2.56
CA ALA A 116 -9.54 9.17 -2.41
C ALA A 116 -10.39 9.11 -1.12
N SER A 117 -9.93 9.69 -0.02
CA SER A 117 -10.70 9.79 1.22
C SER A 117 -11.99 10.60 1.01
N ASN A 118 -11.88 11.78 0.40
CA ASN A 118 -13.04 12.61 0.08
C ASN A 118 -14.02 11.90 -0.86
N PHE A 119 -13.51 11.19 -1.87
CA PHE A 119 -14.33 10.39 -2.78
C PHE A 119 -15.09 9.28 -2.02
N ILE A 120 -14.42 8.55 -1.13
CA ILE A 120 -15.05 7.51 -0.30
C ILE A 120 -16.18 8.09 0.54
N HIS A 121 -16.00 9.26 1.15
CA HIS A 121 -17.04 9.91 1.95
C HIS A 121 -18.27 10.29 1.12
N GLN A 122 -18.07 10.90 -0.04
CA GLN A 122 -19.18 11.26 -0.94
C GLN A 122 -19.94 10.03 -1.42
N GLU A 123 -19.21 8.96 -1.75
CA GLU A 123 -19.78 7.70 -2.21
C GLU A 123 -20.57 6.99 -1.10
N GLN A 124 -20.08 7.03 0.16
CA GLN A 124 -20.80 6.49 1.32
C GLN A 124 -22.16 7.15 1.54
N GLN A 125 -22.27 8.47 1.37
CA GLN A 125 -23.55 9.19 1.50
C GLN A 125 -24.56 8.69 0.46
N ILE A 126 -24.13 8.46 -0.78
CA ILE A 126 -25.00 7.92 -1.82
C ILE A 126 -25.43 6.49 -1.50
N ILE A 127 -24.52 5.65 -1.07
CA ILE A 127 -24.82 4.25 -0.70
C ILE A 127 -25.80 4.20 0.47
N GLN A 128 -25.65 5.06 1.47
CA GLN A 128 -26.59 5.15 2.58
C GLN A 128 -27.98 5.58 2.10
N GLY A 129 -28.09 6.58 1.22
CA GLY A 129 -29.34 6.98 0.62
C GLY A 129 -30.02 5.85 -0.15
N MET A 130 -29.23 5.05 -0.91
CA MET A 130 -29.75 3.87 -1.61
C MET A 130 -30.20 2.76 -0.65
N LYS A 131 -29.47 2.51 0.45
CA LYS A 131 -29.87 1.53 1.47
C LYS A 131 -31.22 1.89 2.10
N LEU A 132 -31.39 3.14 2.48
CA LEU A 132 -32.64 3.65 3.02
C LEU A 132 -33.80 3.53 2.01
N ALA A 133 -33.52 3.79 0.73
CA ALA A 133 -34.54 3.64 -0.32
C ALA A 133 -34.96 2.16 -0.48
N VAL A 134 -34.03 1.22 -0.47
CA VAL A 134 -34.33 -0.23 -0.55
C VAL A 134 -35.12 -0.69 0.67
N GLU A 135 -34.81 -0.18 1.87
CA GLU A 135 -35.55 -0.51 3.09
C GLU A 135 -37.00 0.03 3.08
N ALA A 136 -37.22 1.19 2.45
CA ALA A 136 -38.53 1.80 2.35
C ALA A 136 -39.51 1.08 1.39
N TYR A 137 -38.97 0.23 0.47
CA TYR A 137 -39.77 -0.45 -0.54
C TYR A 137 -39.62 -1.99 -0.44
N PRO A 138 -40.62 -2.70 0.13
CA PRO A 138 -40.54 -4.15 0.36
C PRO A 138 -40.43 -4.96 -0.94
N ASP A 139 -41.04 -4.51 -2.03
CA ASP A 139 -40.94 -5.17 -3.34
C ASP A 139 -39.52 -5.12 -3.90
N LEU A 140 -38.79 -4.03 -3.67
CA LEU A 140 -37.41 -3.87 -4.06
C LEU A 140 -36.48 -4.73 -3.19
N LYS A 141 -36.80 -4.87 -1.92
CA LYS A 141 -36.09 -5.74 -0.97
C LYS A 141 -36.27 -7.22 -1.32
N ALA A 142 -37.39 -7.62 -1.93
CA ALA A 142 -37.65 -8.97 -2.41
C ALA A 142 -36.98 -9.28 -3.75
N ASN A 143 -36.44 -8.29 -4.46
CA ASN A 143 -35.76 -8.47 -5.73
C ASN A 143 -34.35 -9.05 -5.55
N ASP A 144 -34.13 -10.25 -6.05
CA ASP A 144 -32.83 -10.96 -5.96
C ASP A 144 -31.64 -10.15 -6.49
N MET A 145 -31.83 -9.39 -7.58
CA MET A 145 -30.78 -8.59 -8.19
C MET A 145 -30.37 -7.45 -7.29
N SER A 146 -31.36 -6.73 -6.73
CA SER A 146 -31.15 -5.64 -5.79
C SER A 146 -30.42 -6.13 -4.54
N LEU A 147 -30.87 -7.24 -3.97
CA LEU A 147 -30.27 -7.86 -2.79
C LEU A 147 -28.80 -8.25 -3.03
N ARG A 148 -28.51 -8.93 -4.14
CA ARG A 148 -27.14 -9.33 -4.51
C ARG A 148 -26.21 -8.12 -4.71
N LEU A 149 -26.68 -7.05 -5.39
CA LEU A 149 -25.89 -5.83 -5.58
C LEU A 149 -25.59 -5.14 -4.26
N MET A 150 -26.58 -5.04 -3.35
CA MET A 150 -26.40 -4.45 -2.03
C MET A 150 -25.43 -5.26 -1.16
N THR A 151 -25.53 -6.58 -1.17
CA THR A 151 -24.59 -7.46 -0.47
C THR A 151 -23.18 -7.27 -1.00
N THR A 152 -23.01 -7.29 -2.34
CA THR A 152 -21.70 -7.08 -2.97
C THR A 152 -21.11 -5.71 -2.64
N LEU A 153 -21.93 -4.66 -2.56
CA LEU A 153 -21.48 -3.33 -2.15
C LEU A 153 -21.02 -3.31 -0.68
N SER A 154 -21.77 -3.99 0.20
CA SER A 154 -21.40 -4.11 1.62
C SER A 154 -20.09 -4.89 1.80
N ASP A 155 -19.90 -5.97 1.04
CA ASP A 155 -18.66 -6.75 1.05
C ASP A 155 -17.46 -5.91 0.58
N LEU A 156 -17.63 -5.14 -0.49
CA LEU A 156 -16.61 -4.22 -0.98
C LEU A 156 -16.30 -3.08 0.01
N GLU A 157 -17.29 -2.60 0.75
CA GLU A 157 -17.10 -1.59 1.80
C GLU A 157 -16.20 -2.13 2.92
N ASN A 158 -16.48 -3.35 3.38
CA ASN A 158 -15.66 -4.05 4.37
C ASN A 158 -14.25 -4.36 3.83
N GLU A 159 -14.13 -4.81 2.58
CA GLU A 159 -12.86 -5.07 1.91
C GLU A 159 -12.00 -3.79 1.84
N ILE A 160 -12.59 -2.66 1.41
CA ILE A 160 -11.90 -1.37 1.33
C ILE A 160 -11.46 -0.89 2.72
N ALA A 161 -12.30 -1.05 3.75
CA ALA A 161 -11.96 -0.69 5.12
C ALA A 161 -10.72 -1.48 5.61
N LEU A 162 -10.71 -2.80 5.38
CA LEU A 162 -9.57 -3.66 5.72
C LEU A 162 -8.31 -3.28 4.95
N MET A 163 -8.42 -3.00 3.64
CA MET A 163 -7.30 -2.57 2.81
C MET A 163 -6.73 -1.22 3.24
N ARG A 164 -7.58 -0.27 3.70
CA ARG A 164 -7.14 1.02 4.26
C ARG A 164 -6.29 0.82 5.51
N THR A 165 -6.70 -0.07 6.41
CA THR A 165 -5.91 -0.43 7.60
C THR A 165 -4.55 -1.01 7.19
N GLY A 166 -4.52 -1.99 6.29
CA GLY A 166 -3.28 -2.57 5.80
C GLY A 166 -2.36 -1.59 5.05
N TYR A 167 -2.94 -0.59 4.37
CA TYR A 167 -2.17 0.49 3.77
C TYR A 167 -1.57 1.40 4.84
N ASN A 168 -2.35 1.81 5.84
CA ASN A 168 -1.88 2.66 6.94
C ASN A 168 -0.75 1.99 7.71
N ASP A 169 -0.86 0.70 7.99
CA ASP A 169 0.20 -0.07 8.64
C ASP A 169 1.49 -0.10 7.81
N ALA A 170 1.36 -0.32 6.49
CA ALA A 170 2.52 -0.31 5.58
C ALA A 170 3.18 1.07 5.50
N VAL A 171 2.38 2.15 5.46
CA VAL A 171 2.88 3.54 5.44
C VAL A 171 3.53 3.90 6.77
N ASN A 172 2.93 3.53 7.90
CA ASN A 172 3.50 3.78 9.22
C ASN A 172 4.86 3.09 9.37
N LEU A 173 4.93 1.81 8.98
CA LEU A 173 6.19 1.05 9.02
C LEU A 173 7.25 1.69 8.13
N TYR A 174 6.91 2.08 6.90
CA TYR A 174 7.81 2.76 5.98
C TYR A 174 8.28 4.11 6.54
N ASN A 175 7.35 4.96 7.01
CA ASN A 175 7.68 6.28 7.56
C ASN A 175 8.57 6.17 8.80
N THR A 176 8.28 5.22 9.70
CA THR A 176 9.10 4.98 10.89
C THR A 176 10.54 4.57 10.49
N ARG A 177 10.68 3.73 9.46
CA ARG A 177 12.01 3.29 9.02
C ARG A 177 12.81 4.42 8.39
N ILE A 178 12.25 5.27 7.54
CA ILE A 178 12.96 6.42 6.96
C ILE A 178 13.35 7.49 7.98
N GLU A 179 12.69 7.49 9.15
CA GLU A 179 12.97 8.42 10.26
C GLU A 179 13.92 7.80 11.31
N SER A 180 14.16 6.49 11.26
CA SER A 180 15.00 5.77 12.23
C SER A 180 16.46 5.69 11.75
N PHE A 181 17.41 5.75 12.70
CA PHE A 181 18.81 5.48 12.40
C PHE A 181 19.06 3.96 12.28
N PRO A 182 19.87 3.46 11.33
CA PRO A 182 20.70 4.18 10.35
C PRO A 182 19.97 4.56 9.04
N ASP A 183 18.74 4.07 8.81
CA ASP A 183 17.97 4.23 7.57
C ASP A 183 17.73 5.70 7.19
N LEU A 184 17.66 6.59 8.19
CA LEU A 184 17.51 8.05 8.00
C LEU A 184 18.60 8.64 7.08
N LEU A 185 19.84 8.17 7.18
CA LEU A 185 20.94 8.65 6.34
C LEU A 185 20.73 8.24 4.88
N LEU A 186 20.33 6.98 4.66
CA LEU A 186 20.01 6.45 3.33
C LEU A 186 18.78 7.15 2.76
N ALA A 187 17.74 7.35 3.56
CA ALA A 187 16.54 8.04 3.15
C ALA A 187 16.81 9.46 2.62
N LYS A 188 17.67 10.22 3.30
CA LYS A 188 18.09 11.54 2.83
C LYS A 188 18.93 11.48 1.56
N MET A 189 19.87 10.54 1.48
CA MET A 189 20.76 10.40 0.32
C MET A 189 20.01 9.99 -0.94
N PHE A 190 19.07 9.04 -0.85
CA PHE A 190 18.29 8.52 -1.97
C PHE A 190 16.93 9.19 -2.13
N LYS A 191 16.62 10.24 -1.35
CA LYS A 191 15.39 11.06 -1.42
C LYS A 191 14.12 10.23 -1.23
N PHE A 192 14.11 9.30 -0.29
CA PHE A 192 12.89 8.64 0.15
C PHE A 192 12.01 9.64 0.90
N ASN A 193 10.81 9.88 0.36
CA ASN A 193 9.87 10.85 0.93
C ASN A 193 8.82 10.14 1.78
N ARG A 194 8.37 10.84 2.83
CA ARG A 194 7.26 10.39 3.67
C ARG A 194 5.99 10.21 2.84
N LYS A 195 5.24 9.13 3.10
CA LYS A 195 3.94 8.84 2.49
C LYS A 195 2.82 9.23 3.45
N THR A 196 1.70 9.69 2.87
CA THR A 196 0.49 10.09 3.62
C THR A 196 -0.35 8.85 3.91
N SER A 197 -0.85 8.72 5.14
CA SER A 197 -1.82 7.69 5.54
C SER A 197 -3.25 8.19 5.35
N PHE A 198 -4.23 7.27 5.28
CA PHE A 198 -5.63 7.63 5.40
C PHE A 198 -5.92 8.13 6.81
N THR A 199 -6.63 9.25 6.91
CA THR A 199 -7.14 9.72 8.21
C THR A 199 -8.28 8.79 8.64
N ILE A 200 -8.17 8.25 9.84
CA ILE A 200 -9.27 7.51 10.48
C ILE A 200 -10.19 8.57 11.08
N GLN A 201 -11.31 8.83 10.43
CA GLN A 201 -12.43 9.58 11.01
C GLN A 201 -13.46 8.62 11.54
#